data_239eeb6b0cbfd37565bf9c18c7ac70b9
#
_entry.id   239eeb6b0cbfd37565bf9c18c7ac70b9
#
_cell.length_a   1.000
_cell.length_b   1.000
_cell.length_c   1.000
_cell.angle_alpha   90.00
_cell.angle_beta   90.00
_cell.angle_gamma   90.00
#
_symmetry.space_group_name_H-M   'P 1'
#
loop_
_entity.id
_entity.type
_entity.pdbx_description
1 polymer ?
#
loop_
_entity_poly.entity_id
_entity_poly.type
_entity_poly.pdbx_seq_one_letter_code
_entity_poly.pdbx_strand_id
1 'polypeptide(L)'
;MRKSKKRGPVQAKKISYDGIKFASGLERYTYIALKKSKLFEGYENETFELITSFQFPNISYEKQANGKGEYINRGTKKILGIKYTPDFIGKDYIIECKGRPNESFPLRWKLFKLWLTKNNIGKILYKPQNQKEVDLTIALIKESRKRKRG
;
A
#
# COMPACT_ATOMS: atom_id res chain seq x y z
N MET A 1 -40.53 -18.51 -7.27
CA MET A 1 -39.46 -17.52 -7.54
C MET A 1 -38.42 -17.59 -6.42
N ARG A 2 -37.25 -18.08 -6.70
CA ARG A 2 -36.12 -18.01 -5.75
C ARG A 2 -35.58 -16.58 -5.76
N LYS A 3 -35.71 -15.84 -4.66
CA LYS A 3 -35.05 -14.56 -4.47
C LYS A 3 -33.52 -14.79 -4.48
N SER A 4 -32.84 -14.24 -5.47
CA SER A 4 -31.37 -14.20 -5.46
C SER A 4 -30.92 -13.40 -4.25
N LYS A 5 -30.21 -14.04 -3.32
CA LYS A 5 -29.53 -13.31 -2.23
C LYS A 5 -28.47 -12.41 -2.88
N LYS A 6 -28.65 -11.11 -2.80
CA LYS A 6 -27.59 -10.14 -3.13
C LYS A 6 -26.39 -10.51 -2.26
N ARG A 7 -25.33 -11.01 -2.88
CA ARG A 7 -24.04 -11.20 -2.20
C ARG A 7 -23.52 -9.81 -1.83
N GLY A 8 -23.38 -9.55 -0.54
CA GLY A 8 -22.70 -8.36 -0.07
C GLY A 8 -21.24 -8.31 -0.56
N PRO A 9 -20.54 -7.17 -0.41
CA PRO A 9 -19.13 -7.07 -0.82
C PRO A 9 -18.33 -8.19 -0.15
N VAL A 10 -17.53 -8.90 -0.97
CA VAL A 10 -16.64 -9.96 -0.47
C VAL A 10 -15.57 -9.30 0.37
N GLN A 11 -15.71 -9.39 1.69
CA GLN A 11 -14.63 -8.99 2.59
C GLN A 11 -13.49 -10.00 2.47
N ALA A 12 -12.28 -9.50 2.20
CA ALA A 12 -11.09 -10.33 2.25
C ALA A 12 -10.99 -10.98 3.65
N LYS A 13 -10.91 -12.31 3.70
CA LYS A 13 -10.73 -13.02 4.97
C LYS A 13 -9.37 -12.64 5.54
N LYS A 14 -9.35 -12.04 6.73
CA LYS A 14 -8.12 -11.82 7.48
C LYS A 14 -7.50 -13.17 7.84
N ILE A 15 -6.28 -13.39 7.41
CA ILE A 15 -5.56 -14.64 7.61
C ILE A 15 -4.47 -14.42 8.64
N SER A 16 -4.53 -15.18 9.75
CA SER A 16 -3.51 -15.11 10.80
C SER A 16 -2.39 -16.11 10.57
N TYR A 17 -1.17 -15.70 10.84
CA TYR A 17 0.04 -16.53 10.85
C TYR A 17 1.09 -15.88 11.76
N ASP A 18 1.76 -16.66 12.60
CA ASP A 18 2.74 -16.15 13.59
C ASP A 18 2.18 -15.02 14.50
N GLY A 19 0.89 -15.08 14.85
CA GLY A 19 0.22 -14.05 15.63
C GLY A 19 -0.08 -12.75 14.89
N ILE A 20 0.23 -12.67 13.60
CA ILE A 20 -0.01 -11.51 12.75
C ILE A 20 -1.28 -11.74 11.92
N LYS A 21 -2.17 -10.75 11.89
CA LYS A 21 -3.36 -10.75 11.03
C LYS A 21 -3.03 -10.07 9.71
N PHE A 22 -2.94 -10.86 8.63
CA PHE A 22 -2.70 -10.33 7.29
C PHE A 22 -4.02 -9.94 6.60
N ALA A 23 -3.99 -8.84 5.86
CA ALA A 23 -5.15 -8.37 5.10
C ALA A 23 -5.50 -9.28 3.92
N SER A 24 -4.54 -10.07 3.42
CA SER A 24 -4.74 -10.98 2.29
C SER A 24 -3.87 -12.24 2.39
N GLY A 25 -4.25 -13.27 1.63
CA GLY A 25 -3.44 -14.48 1.50
C GLY A 25 -2.10 -14.22 0.82
N LEU A 26 -2.03 -13.24 -0.08
CA LEU A 26 -0.79 -12.87 -0.76
C LEU A 26 0.22 -12.23 0.21
N GLU A 27 -0.24 -11.39 1.12
CA GLU A 27 0.61 -10.82 2.18
C GLU A 27 1.16 -11.92 3.10
N ARG A 28 0.31 -12.87 3.50
CA ARG A 28 0.77 -14.02 4.30
C ARG A 28 1.81 -14.84 3.55
N TYR A 29 1.56 -15.14 2.28
CA TYR A 29 2.51 -15.88 1.44
C TYR A 29 3.85 -15.16 1.35
N THR A 30 3.84 -13.84 1.16
CA THR A 30 5.02 -13.00 1.11
C THR A 30 5.79 -13.01 2.42
N TYR A 31 5.09 -12.89 3.54
CA TYR A 31 5.69 -12.97 4.88
C TYR A 31 6.44 -14.28 5.07
N ILE A 32 5.80 -15.42 4.75
CA ILE A 32 6.40 -16.74 4.88
C ILE A 32 7.63 -16.87 3.97
N ALA A 33 7.53 -16.38 2.73
CA ALA A 33 8.65 -16.43 1.77
C ALA A 33 9.84 -15.59 2.24
N LEU A 34 9.60 -14.39 2.76
CA LEU A 34 10.64 -13.53 3.33
C LEU A 34 11.31 -14.17 4.56
N LYS A 35 10.52 -14.78 5.44
CA LYS A 35 11.04 -15.49 6.63
C LYS A 35 11.92 -16.68 6.24
N LYS A 36 11.44 -17.53 5.35
CA LYS A 36 12.21 -18.70 4.86
C LYS A 36 13.52 -18.30 4.19
N SER A 37 13.53 -17.18 3.51
CA SER A 37 14.70 -16.66 2.80
C SER A 37 15.61 -15.79 3.67
N LYS A 38 15.28 -15.61 4.95
CA LYS A 38 15.99 -14.74 5.90
C LYS A 38 16.11 -13.28 5.41
N LEU A 39 15.09 -12.81 4.69
CA LEU A 39 15.00 -11.45 4.14
C LEU A 39 14.01 -10.57 4.88
N PHE A 40 13.20 -11.14 5.77
CA PHE A 40 12.18 -10.39 6.51
C PHE A 40 12.81 -9.36 7.45
N GLU A 41 12.37 -8.11 7.35
CA GLU A 41 12.83 -7.02 8.21
C GLU A 41 11.69 -6.21 8.84
N GLY A 42 10.46 -6.33 8.34
CA GLY A 42 9.29 -5.71 8.94
C GLY A 42 8.03 -5.81 8.09
N TYR A 43 6.88 -5.85 8.75
CA TYR A 43 5.55 -5.83 8.15
C TYR A 43 4.79 -4.62 8.66
N GLU A 44 4.31 -3.76 7.75
CA GLU A 44 3.63 -2.49 8.07
C GLU A 44 4.38 -1.65 9.13
N ASN A 45 5.71 -1.68 9.08
CA ASN A 45 6.57 -1.15 10.13
C ASN A 45 6.94 0.32 9.96
N GLU A 46 6.54 0.97 8.87
CA GLU A 46 6.81 2.37 8.63
C GLU A 46 5.71 3.02 7.80
N THR A 47 5.27 4.21 8.20
CA THR A 47 4.29 5.02 7.48
C THR A 47 4.94 6.28 6.96
N PHE A 48 4.76 6.55 5.67
CA PHE A 48 5.29 7.74 5.00
C PHE A 48 4.21 8.80 4.85
N GLU A 49 4.49 10.03 5.23
CA GLU A 49 3.63 11.18 4.99
C GLU A 49 3.98 11.75 3.62
N LEU A 50 3.18 11.41 2.61
CA LEU A 50 3.44 11.80 1.21
C LEU A 50 3.11 13.26 0.97
N ILE A 51 2.02 13.75 1.56
CA ILE A 51 1.58 15.14 1.54
C ILE A 51 1.17 15.50 2.96
N THR A 52 1.74 16.57 3.49
CA THR A 52 1.34 17.10 4.80
C THR A 52 -0.03 17.79 4.71
N SER A 53 -0.77 17.82 5.81
CA SER A 53 -2.03 18.57 5.86
C SER A 53 -1.79 20.05 5.57
N PHE A 54 -2.75 20.69 4.93
CA PHE A 54 -2.66 22.10 4.54
C PHE A 54 -4.01 22.79 4.58
N GLN A 55 -3.99 24.13 4.58
CA GLN A 55 -5.17 24.95 4.48
C GLN A 55 -5.37 25.34 3.01
N PHE A 56 -6.55 25.03 2.45
CA PHE A 56 -6.89 25.52 1.12
C PHE A 56 -7.28 26.99 1.22
N PRO A 57 -6.58 27.92 0.54
CA PRO A 57 -6.77 29.36 0.76
C PRO A 57 -7.86 29.99 -0.12
N ASN A 58 -8.80 29.20 -0.63
CA ASN A 58 -9.80 29.70 -1.59
C ASN A 58 -11.17 29.04 -1.36
N ILE A 59 -12.12 29.41 -2.18
CA ILE A 59 -13.51 28.92 -2.15
C ILE A 59 -13.61 27.65 -2.99
N SER A 60 -14.31 26.64 -2.45
CA SER A 60 -14.64 25.43 -3.18
C SER A 60 -16.08 25.00 -2.84
N TYR A 61 -16.96 25.06 -3.82
CA TYR A 61 -18.34 24.59 -3.67
C TYR A 61 -18.41 23.09 -3.89
N GLU A 62 -18.77 22.37 -2.86
CA GLU A 62 -18.78 20.92 -2.85
C GLU A 62 -19.88 20.38 -1.94
N LYS A 63 -20.32 19.15 -2.22
CA LYS A 63 -21.00 18.32 -1.23
C LYS A 63 -19.95 17.72 -0.28
N GLN A 64 -20.40 17.04 0.78
CA GLN A 64 -19.49 16.27 1.62
C GLN A 64 -18.79 15.17 0.81
N ALA A 65 -17.65 14.70 1.29
CA ALA A 65 -16.86 13.64 0.61
C ALA A 65 -17.65 12.35 0.35
N ASN A 66 -18.68 12.06 1.16
CA ASN A 66 -19.59 10.93 0.97
C ASN A 66 -20.67 11.17 -0.10
N GLY A 67 -20.65 12.32 -0.78
CA GLY A 67 -21.65 12.71 -1.79
C GLY A 67 -22.99 13.20 -1.24
N LYS A 68 -23.11 13.33 0.08
CA LYS A 68 -24.33 13.81 0.78
C LYS A 68 -24.17 15.27 1.20
N GLY A 69 -25.28 15.83 1.70
CA GLY A 69 -25.33 17.21 2.19
C GLY A 69 -25.54 18.22 1.07
N GLU A 70 -25.47 19.50 1.43
CA GLU A 70 -25.72 20.61 0.51
C GLU A 70 -24.47 20.99 -0.28
N TYR A 71 -24.67 21.53 -1.48
CA TYR A 71 -23.63 22.10 -2.33
C TYR A 71 -23.31 23.51 -1.83
N ILE A 72 -22.33 23.61 -0.93
CA ILE A 72 -21.92 24.85 -0.27
C ILE A 72 -20.40 25.02 -0.29
N ASN A 73 -19.92 26.23 0.03
CA ASN A 73 -18.50 26.47 0.16
C ASN A 73 -17.90 25.66 1.32
N ARG A 74 -16.99 24.76 1.01
CA ARG A 74 -16.23 23.93 1.95
C ARG A 74 -14.72 24.15 1.82
N GLY A 75 -14.29 25.13 1.07
CA GLY A 75 -12.90 25.38 0.75
C GLY A 75 -12.02 25.83 1.90
N THR A 76 -12.63 26.39 2.98
CA THR A 76 -11.87 26.93 4.12
C THR A 76 -11.45 25.89 5.15
N LYS A 77 -11.83 24.62 4.98
CA LYS A 77 -11.47 23.55 5.90
C LYS A 77 -10.03 23.07 5.65
N LYS A 78 -9.36 22.68 6.74
CA LYS A 78 -8.06 22.02 6.66
C LYS A 78 -8.17 20.74 5.86
N ILE A 79 -7.28 20.59 4.87
CA ILE A 79 -7.16 19.37 4.07
C ILE A 79 -6.15 18.45 4.75
N LEU A 80 -6.59 17.22 5.03
CA LEU A 80 -5.75 16.21 5.66
C LEU A 80 -4.63 15.77 4.71
N GLY A 81 -3.49 15.41 5.28
CA GLY A 81 -2.38 14.86 4.54
C GLY A 81 -2.70 13.47 3.96
N ILE A 82 -1.83 13.02 3.07
CA ILE A 82 -1.90 11.69 2.48
C ILE A 82 -0.74 10.87 3.05
N LYS A 83 -1.08 9.76 3.71
CA LYS A 83 -0.11 8.82 4.28
C LYS A 83 -0.14 7.50 3.51
N TYR A 84 0.97 6.79 3.53
CA TYR A 84 1.10 5.49 2.91
C TYR A 84 1.94 4.55 3.77
N THR A 85 1.41 3.37 4.04
CA THR A 85 2.09 2.29 4.77
C THR A 85 2.28 1.10 3.84
N PRO A 86 3.49 0.88 3.29
CA PRO A 86 3.78 -0.32 2.51
C PRO A 86 3.66 -1.60 3.34
N ASP A 87 3.43 -2.72 2.69
CA ASP A 87 3.29 -4.00 3.38
C ASP A 87 4.59 -4.45 4.03
N PHE A 88 5.70 -4.43 3.30
CA PHE A 88 7.00 -4.89 3.82
C PHE A 88 8.10 -3.89 3.46
N ILE A 89 8.92 -3.56 4.45
CA ILE A 89 10.05 -2.66 4.28
C ILE A 89 11.32 -3.31 4.82
N GLY A 90 12.33 -3.43 3.98
CA GLY A 90 13.67 -3.83 4.34
C GLY A 90 14.68 -2.72 4.09
N LYS A 91 15.93 -2.98 4.38
CA LYS A 91 17.03 -2.01 4.20
C LYS A 91 17.21 -1.54 2.74
N ASP A 92 16.86 -2.39 1.78
CA ASP A 92 17.09 -2.17 0.35
C ASP A 92 15.86 -2.43 -0.52
N TYR A 93 14.72 -2.80 0.08
CA TYR A 93 13.50 -3.12 -0.65
C TYR A 93 12.25 -2.56 0.05
N ILE A 94 11.22 -2.34 -0.75
CA ILE A 94 9.85 -2.07 -0.31
C ILE A 94 8.93 -2.95 -1.16
N ILE A 95 8.05 -3.71 -0.51
CA ILE A 95 7.10 -4.61 -1.18
C ILE A 95 5.67 -4.18 -0.85
N GLU A 96 4.86 -4.02 -1.89
CA GLU A 96 3.41 -3.85 -1.81
C GLU A 96 2.72 -5.01 -2.53
N CYS A 97 2.00 -5.83 -1.78
CA CYS A 97 1.22 -6.93 -2.34
C CYS A 97 -0.10 -6.39 -2.88
N LYS A 98 -0.36 -6.53 -4.18
CA LYS A 98 -1.54 -5.94 -4.80
C LYS A 98 -2.20 -6.90 -5.78
N GLY A 99 -3.05 -7.79 -5.25
CA GLY A 99 -3.81 -8.73 -6.07
C GLY A 99 -4.87 -8.04 -6.93
N ARG A 100 -5.54 -7.00 -6.40
CA ARG A 100 -6.50 -6.17 -7.14
C ARG A 100 -6.23 -4.70 -6.85
N PRO A 101 -5.90 -3.90 -7.89
CA PRO A 101 -5.75 -2.47 -7.70
C PRO A 101 -7.11 -1.82 -7.38
N ASN A 102 -7.15 -0.93 -6.40
CA ASN A 102 -8.28 -0.02 -6.20
C ASN A 102 -7.98 1.31 -6.91
N GLU A 103 -9.01 2.15 -7.10
CA GLU A 103 -8.89 3.40 -7.87
C GLU A 103 -7.89 4.41 -7.28
N SER A 104 -7.73 4.43 -5.96
CA SER A 104 -6.84 5.38 -5.29
C SER A 104 -5.37 4.93 -5.24
N PHE A 105 -5.11 3.65 -5.36
CA PHE A 105 -3.76 3.10 -5.21
C PHE A 105 -2.78 3.54 -6.31
N PRO A 106 -3.12 3.58 -7.60
CA PRO A 106 -2.20 4.05 -8.63
C PRO A 106 -1.69 5.48 -8.39
N LEU A 107 -2.57 6.37 -7.92
CA LEU A 107 -2.19 7.74 -7.57
C LEU A 107 -1.27 7.77 -6.36
N ARG A 108 -1.60 7.04 -5.30
CA ARG A 108 -0.79 6.95 -4.09
C ARG A 108 0.59 6.37 -4.39
N TRP A 109 0.68 5.36 -5.26
CA TRP A 109 1.94 4.76 -5.69
C TRP A 109 2.82 5.75 -6.45
N LYS A 110 2.24 6.56 -7.34
CA LYS A 110 2.97 7.64 -8.03
C LYS A 110 3.49 8.69 -7.04
N LEU A 111 2.65 9.12 -6.10
CA LEU A 111 3.06 10.08 -5.06
C LEU A 111 4.18 9.51 -4.18
N PHE A 112 4.12 8.23 -3.87
CA PHE A 112 5.16 7.55 -3.10
C PHE A 112 6.50 7.53 -3.85
N LYS A 113 6.50 7.21 -5.13
CA LYS A 113 7.69 7.26 -5.98
C LYS A 113 8.29 8.67 -6.02
N LEU A 114 7.45 9.70 -6.15
CA LEU A 114 7.89 11.09 -6.11
C LEU A 114 8.51 11.42 -4.75
N TRP A 115 7.88 11.01 -3.67
CA TRP A 115 8.38 11.23 -2.30
C TRP A 115 9.74 10.57 -2.11
N LEU A 116 9.91 9.33 -2.53
CA LEU A 116 11.18 8.61 -2.47
C LEU A 116 12.27 9.33 -3.27
N THR A 117 11.93 9.83 -4.46
CA THR A 117 12.85 10.59 -5.31
C THR A 117 13.31 11.88 -4.63
N LYS A 118 12.37 12.65 -4.08
CA LYS A 118 12.68 13.92 -3.40
C LYS A 118 13.51 13.73 -2.12
N ASN A 119 13.36 12.59 -1.45
CA ASN A 119 14.10 12.29 -0.22
C ASN A 119 15.36 11.45 -0.47
N ASN A 120 15.74 11.24 -1.72
CA ASN A 120 16.93 10.47 -2.12
C ASN A 120 16.98 9.07 -1.52
N ILE A 121 15.85 8.38 -1.47
CA ILE A 121 15.75 7.01 -1.00
C ILE A 121 15.82 6.06 -2.19
N GLY A 122 16.91 5.30 -2.29
CA GLY A 122 17.21 4.42 -3.42
C GLY A 122 16.78 2.97 -3.22
N LYS A 123 15.76 2.70 -2.42
CA LYS A 123 15.23 1.33 -2.26
C LYS A 123 14.50 0.87 -3.51
N ILE A 124 14.64 -0.41 -3.84
CA ILE A 124 13.94 -1.01 -4.98
C ILE A 124 12.52 -1.33 -4.56
N LEU A 125 11.57 -0.98 -5.42
CA LEU A 125 10.15 -1.25 -5.21
C LEU A 125 9.74 -2.53 -5.93
N TYR A 126 8.94 -3.35 -5.25
CA TYR A 126 8.35 -4.56 -5.80
C TYR A 126 6.85 -4.54 -5.54
N LYS A 127 6.06 -4.84 -6.56
CA LYS A 127 4.60 -4.87 -6.46
C LYS A 127 4.06 -6.19 -7.03
N PRO A 128 4.27 -7.31 -6.34
CA PRO A 128 3.77 -8.61 -6.77
C PRO A 128 2.23 -8.68 -6.71
N GLN A 129 1.62 -9.29 -7.72
CA GLN A 129 0.17 -9.48 -7.81
C GLN A 129 -0.27 -10.93 -7.53
N ASN A 130 0.68 -11.86 -7.51
CA ASN A 130 0.42 -13.29 -7.30
C ASN A 130 1.64 -13.98 -6.69
N GLN A 131 1.47 -15.24 -6.30
CA GLN A 131 2.54 -16.01 -5.65
C GLN A 131 3.79 -16.17 -6.54
N LYS A 132 3.62 -16.35 -7.84
CA LYS A 132 4.72 -16.46 -8.80
C LYS A 132 5.57 -15.17 -8.78
N GLU A 133 4.93 -14.02 -8.77
CA GLU A 133 5.63 -12.72 -8.71
C GLU A 133 6.27 -12.47 -7.35
N VAL A 134 5.71 -13.00 -6.26
CA VAL A 134 6.37 -13.01 -4.95
C VAL A 134 7.65 -13.82 -4.99
N ASP A 135 7.61 -15.03 -5.56
CA ASP A 135 8.81 -15.88 -5.69
C ASP A 135 9.88 -15.18 -6.53
N LEU A 136 9.49 -14.53 -7.61
CA LEU A 136 10.39 -13.72 -8.43
C LEU A 136 10.97 -12.54 -7.64
N THR A 137 10.15 -11.87 -6.84
CA THR A 137 10.60 -10.77 -5.97
C THR A 137 11.71 -11.24 -5.02
N ILE A 138 11.53 -12.37 -4.37
CA ILE A 138 12.55 -12.97 -3.49
C ILE A 138 13.86 -13.20 -4.25
N ALA A 139 13.78 -13.78 -5.45
CA ALA A 139 14.96 -14.04 -6.29
C ALA A 139 15.67 -12.72 -6.68
N LEU A 140 14.90 -11.69 -7.06
CA LEU A 140 15.44 -10.38 -7.43
C LEU A 140 16.13 -9.67 -6.26
N ILE A 141 15.57 -9.75 -5.06
CA ILE A 141 16.21 -9.18 -3.85
C ILE A 141 17.55 -9.87 -3.59
N LYS A 142 17.58 -11.20 -3.64
CA LYS A 142 18.82 -11.97 -3.46
C LYS A 142 19.87 -11.62 -4.50
N GLU A 143 19.48 -11.51 -5.76
CA GLU A 143 20.37 -11.13 -6.86
C GLU A 143 20.90 -9.71 -6.68
N SER A 144 20.06 -8.76 -6.32
CA SER A 144 20.48 -7.38 -6.04
C SER A 144 21.52 -7.31 -4.93
N ARG A 145 21.35 -8.10 -3.87
CA ARG A 145 22.32 -8.16 -2.76
C ARG A 145 23.65 -8.78 -3.15
N LYS A 146 23.64 -9.77 -4.03
CA LYS A 146 24.90 -10.37 -4.56
C LYS A 146 25.70 -9.38 -5.39
N ARG A 147 25.03 -8.58 -6.25
CA ARG A 147 25.70 -7.55 -7.08
C ARG A 147 26.40 -6.49 -6.24
N LYS A 148 25.85 -6.14 -5.07
CA LYS A 148 26.44 -5.15 -4.16
C LYS A 148 27.63 -5.68 -3.38
N ARG A 149 27.82 -7.01 -3.31
CA ARG A 149 28.94 -7.65 -2.60
C ARG A 149 30.15 -7.94 -3.51
N GLY A 150 29.93 -7.84 -4.82
CA GLY A 150 30.97 -8.08 -5.82
C GLY A 150 31.83 -6.87 -6.10
#